data_d09c74ed65f2ee8decaca2b6c63c8bf4
#
_entry.id   d09c74ed65f2ee8decaca2b6c63c8bf4
#
_cell.length_a   1.000
_cell.length_b   1.000
_cell.length_c   1.000
_cell.angle_alpha   90.00
_cell.angle_beta   90.00
_cell.angle_gamma   90.00
#
_symmetry.space_group_name_H-M   'P 1'
#
loop_
_entity.id
_entity.type
_entity.pdbx_description
1 polymer ?
#
loop_
_entity_poly.entity_id
_entity_poly.type
_entity_poly.pdbx_seq_one_letter_code
_entity_poly.pdbx_strand_id
1 'polypeptide(L)'
;MATRLSTLKSNLQTLPGRMVTVSADSWRSGKESSTARGYGYKWQQARAAYLVKHPFCAYCLRDAGISYEQDAVTIGLACMSKGIGLPHAQVVDHIDPHRGDMKVFWDSTRWQSLCTTHHSRDKQREEAAGRMIDGAGLIREVR
;
A
#
# COMPACT_ATOMS: atom_id res chain seq x y z
N MET A 1 48.63 -34.68 -18.40
CA MET A 1 48.98 -33.38 -17.80
C MET A 1 47.68 -32.78 -17.21
N ALA A 2 47.56 -32.73 -15.88
CA ALA A 2 46.35 -32.23 -15.23
C ALA A 2 46.53 -30.72 -14.97
N THR A 3 45.69 -29.90 -15.60
CA THR A 3 45.66 -28.45 -15.42
C THR A 3 44.97 -28.12 -14.11
N ARG A 4 45.70 -27.58 -13.14
CA ARG A 4 45.13 -27.08 -11.89
C ARG A 4 44.32 -25.81 -12.15
N LEU A 5 43.03 -25.88 -11.86
CA LEU A 5 42.16 -24.70 -11.79
C LEU A 5 42.59 -23.83 -10.57
N SER A 6 43.09 -22.63 -10.84
CA SER A 6 43.38 -21.66 -9.78
C SER A 6 42.07 -21.01 -9.30
N THR A 7 41.74 -21.19 -8.04
CA THR A 7 40.64 -20.50 -7.40
C THR A 7 40.91 -18.99 -7.38
N LEU A 8 40.03 -18.22 -8.00
CA LEU A 8 40.01 -16.78 -7.90
C LEU A 8 39.76 -16.38 -6.44
N LYS A 9 40.69 -15.67 -5.83
CA LYS A 9 40.51 -15.05 -4.52
C LYS A 9 39.42 -14.00 -4.63
N SER A 10 38.30 -14.17 -3.95
CA SER A 10 37.25 -13.14 -3.87
C SER A 10 37.79 -11.91 -3.14
N ASN A 11 37.91 -10.81 -3.87
CA ASN A 11 38.35 -9.53 -3.30
C ASN A 11 37.14 -8.77 -2.73
N LEU A 12 36.34 -9.46 -1.91
CA LEU A 12 35.25 -8.86 -1.15
C LEU A 12 35.86 -8.05 0.00
N GLN A 13 36.11 -6.77 -0.24
CA GLN A 13 36.35 -5.83 0.83
C GLN A 13 35.03 -5.70 1.63
N THR A 14 35.03 -6.21 2.84
CA THR A 14 33.99 -5.91 3.83
C THR A 14 34.04 -4.41 4.10
N LEU A 15 33.07 -3.68 3.54
CA LEU A 15 32.85 -2.30 3.94
C LEU A 15 32.59 -2.28 5.44
N PRO A 16 33.27 -1.42 6.22
CA PRO A 16 33.01 -1.29 7.65
C PRO A 16 31.52 -0.94 7.78
N GLY A 17 30.77 -1.82 8.43
CA GLY A 17 29.35 -1.61 8.69
C GLY A 17 29.15 -0.33 9.46
N ARG A 18 28.76 0.73 8.77
CA ARG A 18 28.34 1.98 9.41
C ARG A 18 27.05 1.70 10.13
N MET A 19 27.14 1.31 11.40
CA MET A 19 25.98 1.30 12.29
C MET A 19 25.50 2.75 12.37
N VAL A 20 24.40 3.03 11.65
CA VAL A 20 23.71 4.30 11.82
C VAL A 20 23.02 4.24 13.17
N THR A 21 23.68 4.77 14.20
CA THR A 21 23.03 5.04 15.48
C THR A 21 22.00 6.14 15.22
N VAL A 22 20.73 5.78 15.33
CA VAL A 22 19.64 6.76 15.28
C VAL A 22 19.81 7.66 16.50
N SER A 23 20.11 8.95 16.27
CA SER A 23 20.23 9.92 17.37
C SER A 23 18.92 10.02 18.14
N ALA A 24 19.00 10.33 19.44
CA ALA A 24 17.83 10.52 20.31
C ALA A 24 16.86 11.60 19.78
N ASP A 25 17.36 12.53 18.96
CA ASP A 25 16.60 13.61 18.32
C ASP A 25 15.97 13.21 16.97
N SER A 26 16.03 11.93 16.60
CA SER A 26 15.37 11.45 15.38
C SER A 26 13.84 11.68 15.49
N TRP A 27 13.23 12.21 14.39
CA TRP A 27 11.78 12.37 14.27
C TRP A 27 11.00 11.07 14.54
N ARG A 28 11.68 9.92 14.60
CA ARG A 28 11.15 8.60 14.94
C ARG A 28 11.24 8.27 16.42
N SER A 29 11.98 9.09 17.22
CA SER A 29 12.10 8.89 18.65
C SER A 29 10.71 9.01 19.30
N GLY A 30 10.33 8.01 20.10
CA GLY A 30 9.02 7.96 20.76
C GLY A 30 7.85 7.44 19.92
N LYS A 31 8.04 7.10 18.62
CA LYS A 31 6.98 6.48 17.81
C LYS A 31 7.05 4.96 17.87
N GLU A 32 5.91 4.34 18.10
CA GLU A 32 5.79 2.89 18.03
C GLU A 32 6.25 2.34 16.67
N SER A 33 6.87 1.16 16.67
CA SER A 33 7.27 0.47 15.45
C SER A 33 6.05 0.16 14.57
N SER A 34 6.25 0.01 13.27
CA SER A 34 5.17 -0.39 12.35
C SER A 34 4.53 -1.70 12.79
N THR A 35 5.31 -2.64 13.31
CA THR A 35 4.82 -3.93 13.82
C THR A 35 3.94 -3.75 15.07
N ALA A 36 4.33 -2.90 16.01
CA ALA A 36 3.54 -2.57 17.20
C ALA A 36 2.20 -1.93 16.84
N ARG A 37 2.17 -1.14 15.75
CA ARG A 37 0.94 -0.52 15.21
C ARG A 37 0.07 -1.47 14.36
N GLY A 38 0.37 -2.77 14.33
CA GLY A 38 -0.40 -3.76 13.59
C GLY A 38 0.11 -4.09 12.18
N TYR A 39 1.08 -3.33 11.63
CA TYR A 39 1.61 -3.51 10.27
C TYR A 39 2.70 -4.60 10.17
N GLY A 40 2.58 -5.67 10.99
CA GLY A 40 3.48 -6.81 11.00
C GLY A 40 3.19 -7.83 9.89
N TYR A 41 3.73 -9.06 10.05
CA TYR A 41 3.64 -10.13 9.07
C TYR A 41 2.19 -10.49 8.70
N LYS A 42 1.29 -10.58 9.68
CA LYS A 42 -0.14 -10.85 9.44
C LYS A 42 -0.80 -9.82 8.51
N TRP A 43 -0.46 -8.55 8.72
CA TRP A 43 -0.93 -7.47 7.84
C TRP A 43 -0.43 -7.64 6.41
N GLN A 44 0.86 -7.97 6.23
CA GLN A 44 1.42 -8.16 4.89
C GLN A 44 0.72 -9.29 4.14
N GLN A 45 0.37 -10.39 4.82
CA GLN A 45 -0.41 -11.48 4.23
C GLN A 45 -1.85 -11.05 3.87
N ALA A 46 -2.54 -10.40 4.80
CA ALA A 46 -3.90 -9.93 4.59
C ALA A 46 -3.98 -8.91 3.43
N ARG A 47 -3.04 -7.96 3.40
CA ARG A 47 -2.88 -6.98 2.33
C ARG A 47 -2.65 -7.66 0.97
N ALA A 48 -1.76 -8.63 0.90
CA ALA A 48 -1.49 -9.36 -0.34
C ALA A 48 -2.74 -10.09 -0.84
N ALA A 49 -3.44 -10.80 0.05
CA ALA A 49 -4.69 -11.48 -0.28
C ALA A 49 -5.79 -10.52 -0.74
N TYR A 50 -5.87 -9.34 -0.13
CA TYR A 50 -6.83 -8.31 -0.52
C TYR A 50 -6.55 -7.78 -1.93
N LEU A 51 -5.29 -7.47 -2.27
CA LEU A 51 -4.90 -6.98 -3.59
C LEU A 51 -5.12 -8.01 -4.71
N VAL A 52 -5.06 -9.31 -4.41
CA VAL A 52 -5.44 -10.35 -5.38
C VAL A 52 -6.92 -10.28 -5.73
N LYS A 53 -7.78 -10.00 -4.77
CA LYS A 53 -9.24 -9.88 -4.98
C LYS A 53 -9.63 -8.51 -5.56
N HIS A 54 -8.91 -7.46 -5.21
CA HIS A 54 -9.18 -6.08 -5.59
C HIS A 54 -7.93 -5.46 -6.25
N PRO A 55 -7.57 -5.90 -7.49
CA PRO A 55 -6.30 -5.54 -8.11
C PRO A 55 -6.24 -4.11 -8.66
N PHE A 56 -7.37 -3.40 -8.71
CA PHE A 56 -7.46 -2.09 -9.35
C PHE A 56 -7.65 -0.96 -8.34
N CYS A 57 -7.12 0.22 -8.66
CA CYS A 57 -7.21 1.41 -7.84
C CYS A 57 -8.65 1.97 -7.83
N ALA A 58 -9.28 2.01 -6.66
CA ALA A 58 -10.64 2.51 -6.48
C ALA A 58 -10.80 3.96 -7.01
N TYR A 59 -9.83 4.82 -6.77
CA TYR A 59 -9.91 6.22 -7.20
C TYR A 59 -9.73 6.38 -8.73
N CYS A 60 -8.83 5.60 -9.35
CA CYS A 60 -8.74 5.59 -10.81
C CYS A 60 -10.03 5.13 -11.47
N LEU A 61 -10.68 4.10 -10.91
CA LEU A 61 -11.95 3.60 -11.42
C LEU A 61 -13.07 4.63 -11.24
N ARG A 62 -13.14 5.25 -10.06
CA ARG A 62 -14.09 6.33 -9.79
C ARG A 62 -13.95 7.46 -10.81
N ASP A 63 -12.71 7.93 -11.05
CA ASP A 63 -12.44 9.01 -11.98
C ASP A 63 -12.78 8.63 -13.43
N ALA A 64 -12.72 7.33 -13.76
CA ALA A 64 -13.16 6.80 -15.04
C ALA A 64 -14.68 6.49 -15.11
N GLY A 65 -15.43 6.69 -14.03
CA GLY A 65 -16.85 6.35 -13.94
C GLY A 65 -17.12 4.85 -14.01
N ILE A 66 -16.22 4.04 -13.43
CA ILE A 66 -16.35 2.57 -13.34
C ILE A 66 -16.57 2.21 -11.88
N SER A 67 -17.59 1.38 -11.58
CA SER A 67 -17.86 0.93 -10.23
C SER A 67 -16.76 0.00 -9.72
N TYR A 68 -16.26 0.28 -8.52
CA TYR A 68 -15.26 -0.53 -7.82
C TYR A 68 -15.83 -1.85 -7.24
N GLU A 69 -17.14 -1.93 -7.07
CA GLU A 69 -17.81 -3.10 -6.46
C GLU A 69 -17.96 -4.30 -7.42
N GLN A 70 -17.63 -4.11 -8.69
CA GLN A 70 -17.68 -5.16 -9.69
C GLN A 70 -16.47 -6.11 -9.56
N ASP A 71 -16.60 -7.30 -10.13
CA ASP A 71 -15.49 -8.24 -10.22
C ASP A 71 -14.39 -7.74 -11.17
N ALA A 72 -13.18 -8.26 -10.98
CA ALA A 72 -12.00 -7.81 -11.72
C ALA A 72 -12.11 -7.98 -13.24
N VAL A 73 -12.85 -8.99 -13.72
CA VAL A 73 -13.04 -9.22 -15.15
C VAL A 73 -13.95 -8.15 -15.73
N THR A 74 -15.07 -7.89 -15.09
CA THR A 74 -16.02 -6.85 -15.50
C THR A 74 -15.37 -5.46 -15.52
N ILE A 75 -14.58 -5.14 -14.48
CA ILE A 75 -13.78 -3.90 -14.44
C ILE A 75 -12.78 -3.85 -15.62
N GLY A 76 -12.08 -4.96 -15.88
CA GLY A 76 -11.13 -5.03 -16.99
C GLY A 76 -11.80 -4.76 -18.34
N LEU A 77 -12.95 -5.37 -18.59
CA LEU A 77 -13.74 -5.13 -19.83
C LEU A 77 -14.21 -3.69 -19.92
N ALA A 78 -14.65 -3.09 -18.81
CA ALA A 78 -15.06 -1.68 -18.78
C ALA A 78 -13.89 -0.74 -19.08
N CYS A 79 -12.68 -1.01 -18.54
CA CYS A 79 -11.47 -0.26 -18.88
C CYS A 79 -11.15 -0.36 -20.37
N MET A 80 -11.18 -1.56 -20.92
CA MET A 80 -10.94 -1.79 -22.36
C MET A 80 -11.95 -1.04 -23.23
N SER A 81 -13.25 -1.10 -22.90
CA SER A 81 -14.29 -0.41 -23.67
C SER A 81 -14.13 1.12 -23.65
N LYS A 82 -13.54 1.67 -22.60
CA LYS A 82 -13.22 3.10 -22.48
C LYS A 82 -11.84 3.48 -23.05
N GLY A 83 -11.08 2.51 -23.54
CA GLY A 83 -9.73 2.75 -24.08
C GLY A 83 -8.72 3.19 -23.03
N ILE A 84 -8.93 2.85 -21.75
CA ILE A 84 -8.01 3.18 -20.66
C ILE A 84 -7.20 1.95 -20.23
N GLY A 85 -5.97 2.17 -19.78
CA GLY A 85 -5.14 1.11 -19.20
C GLY A 85 -5.72 0.60 -17.89
N LEU A 86 -5.35 -0.66 -17.53
CA LEU A 86 -5.76 -1.25 -16.26
C LEU A 86 -5.09 -0.50 -15.08
N PRO A 87 -5.85 0.13 -14.20
CA PRO A 87 -5.31 0.98 -13.12
C PRO A 87 -4.91 0.14 -11.91
N HIS A 88 -3.82 -0.63 -12.02
CA HIS A 88 -3.36 -1.52 -10.95
C HIS A 88 -3.11 -0.80 -9.63
N ALA A 89 -3.59 -1.40 -8.55
CA ALA A 89 -3.33 -0.96 -7.18
C ALA A 89 -2.06 -1.62 -6.62
N GLN A 90 -1.36 -0.89 -5.75
CA GLN A 90 -0.16 -1.36 -5.04
C GLN A 90 -0.29 -1.24 -3.52
N VAL A 91 -1.27 -0.50 -3.05
CA VAL A 91 -1.46 -0.18 -1.63
C VAL A 91 -2.86 -0.59 -1.20
N VAL A 92 -2.97 -1.18 -0.01
CA VAL A 92 -4.25 -1.29 0.72
C VAL A 92 -4.28 -0.20 1.76
N ASP A 93 -5.33 0.58 1.72
CA ASP A 93 -5.57 1.70 2.60
C ASP A 93 -6.90 1.54 3.34
N HIS A 94 -7.04 2.20 4.50
CA HIS A 94 -8.29 2.25 5.23
C HIS A 94 -9.15 3.42 4.72
N ILE A 95 -10.41 3.16 4.41
CA ILE A 95 -11.37 4.21 4.03
C ILE A 95 -11.47 5.22 5.17
N ASP A 96 -11.67 4.72 6.40
CA ASP A 96 -11.67 5.53 7.60
C ASP A 96 -10.37 5.33 8.40
N PRO A 97 -9.72 6.39 8.91
CA PRO A 97 -8.53 6.23 9.73
C PRO A 97 -8.83 5.40 10.99
N HIS A 98 -8.13 4.29 11.18
CA HIS A 98 -8.37 3.40 12.33
C HIS A 98 -7.93 3.99 13.68
N ARG A 99 -7.07 5.01 13.70
CA ARG A 99 -6.59 5.75 14.91
C ARG A 99 -6.18 4.85 16.07
N GLY A 100 -5.67 3.66 15.78
CA GLY A 100 -5.28 2.65 16.79
C GLY A 100 -6.38 1.66 17.16
N ASP A 101 -7.60 1.82 16.68
CA ASP A 101 -8.66 0.81 16.86
C ASP A 101 -8.38 -0.41 15.98
N MET A 102 -8.03 -1.52 16.64
CA MET A 102 -7.69 -2.77 15.95
C MET A 102 -8.92 -3.46 15.34
N LYS A 103 -10.14 -3.17 15.78
CA LYS A 103 -11.36 -3.67 15.14
C LYS A 103 -11.55 -3.01 13.78
N VAL A 104 -11.38 -1.69 13.71
CA VAL A 104 -11.42 -0.94 12.46
C VAL A 104 -10.25 -1.34 11.57
N PHE A 105 -9.04 -1.52 12.14
CA PHE A 105 -7.85 -1.92 11.41
C PHE A 105 -8.03 -3.25 10.65
N TRP A 106 -8.64 -4.27 11.28
CA TRP A 106 -8.82 -5.59 10.70
C TRP A 106 -10.14 -5.78 9.94
N ASP A 107 -10.98 -4.76 9.89
CA ASP A 107 -12.23 -4.80 9.14
C ASP A 107 -11.97 -4.58 7.64
N SER A 108 -11.90 -5.68 6.90
CA SER A 108 -11.63 -5.64 5.45
C SER A 108 -12.73 -4.95 4.62
N THR A 109 -13.92 -4.74 5.18
CA THR A 109 -14.99 -3.96 4.52
C THR A 109 -14.69 -2.47 4.49
N ARG A 110 -13.73 -2.04 5.32
CA ARG A 110 -13.22 -0.66 5.39
C ARG A 110 -11.88 -0.48 4.69
N TRP A 111 -11.45 -1.46 3.92
CA TRP A 111 -10.23 -1.35 3.12
C TRP A 111 -10.57 -0.96 1.69
N GLN A 112 -9.62 -0.34 1.05
CA GLN A 112 -9.65 -0.04 -0.38
C GLN A 112 -8.27 -0.24 -0.99
N SER A 113 -8.22 -0.61 -2.27
CA SER A 113 -6.98 -0.72 -3.01
C SER A 113 -6.72 0.56 -3.79
N LEU A 114 -5.52 1.11 -3.65
CA LEU A 114 -5.10 2.35 -4.28
C LEU A 114 -3.78 2.19 -5.03
N CYS A 115 -3.57 2.98 -6.07
CA CYS A 115 -2.23 3.18 -6.61
C CYS A 115 -1.43 4.11 -5.70
N THR A 116 -0.11 4.09 -5.81
CA THR A 116 0.79 4.91 -4.98
C THR A 116 0.49 6.40 -5.08
N THR A 117 0.11 6.87 -6.28
CA THR A 117 -0.22 8.29 -6.51
C THR A 117 -1.46 8.71 -5.71
N HIS A 118 -2.57 7.95 -5.83
CA HIS A 118 -3.80 8.28 -5.11
C HIS A 118 -3.65 8.12 -3.60
N HIS A 119 -2.92 7.10 -3.13
CA HIS A 119 -2.64 6.95 -1.71
C HIS A 119 -1.82 8.12 -1.13
N SER A 120 -0.77 8.56 -1.82
CA SER A 120 0.13 9.59 -1.27
C SER A 120 -0.31 11.02 -1.50
N ARG A 121 -1.12 11.31 -2.53
CA ARG A 121 -1.57 12.67 -2.85
C ARG A 121 -3.01 12.93 -2.44
N ASP A 122 -3.91 12.10 -2.94
CA ASP A 122 -5.33 12.43 -2.89
C ASP A 122 -5.93 12.00 -1.55
N LYS A 123 -5.61 10.79 -1.09
CA LYS A 123 -6.05 10.32 0.22
C LYS A 123 -5.54 11.20 1.36
N GLN A 124 -4.25 11.57 1.35
CA GLN A 124 -3.69 12.46 2.37
C GLN A 124 -4.33 13.86 2.32
N ARG A 125 -4.65 14.35 1.13
CA ARG A 125 -5.35 15.64 0.98
C ARG A 125 -6.77 15.58 1.53
N GLU A 126 -7.48 14.49 1.27
CA GLU A 126 -8.83 14.28 1.78
C GLU A 126 -8.85 14.15 3.30
N GLU A 127 -7.91 13.39 3.87
CA GLU A 127 -7.74 13.27 5.32
C GLU A 127 -7.42 14.61 5.98
N ALA A 128 -6.51 15.39 5.40
CA ALA A 128 -6.16 16.72 5.90
C ALA A 128 -7.33 17.71 5.81
N ALA A 129 -8.22 17.55 4.84
CA ALA A 129 -9.43 18.37 4.69
C ALA A 129 -10.61 17.88 5.58
N GLY A 130 -10.42 16.81 6.36
CA GLY A 130 -11.47 16.19 7.17
C GLY A 130 -12.59 15.53 6.35
N ARG A 131 -12.31 15.28 5.06
CA ARG A 131 -13.25 14.62 4.14
C ARG A 131 -12.69 13.27 3.76
N MET A 132 -13.54 12.25 3.79
CA MET A 132 -13.20 10.90 3.37
C MET A 132 -14.08 10.55 2.19
N ILE A 133 -13.46 10.18 1.07
CA ILE A 133 -14.17 9.71 -0.13
C ILE A 133 -13.85 8.24 -0.30
N ASP A 134 -14.87 7.38 -0.33
CA ASP A 134 -14.69 5.95 -0.61
C ASP A 134 -14.63 5.68 -2.14
N GLY A 135 -14.33 4.44 -2.51
CA GLY A 135 -14.26 4.02 -3.90
C GLY A 135 -15.60 4.14 -4.66
N ALA A 136 -16.72 4.31 -3.96
CA ALA A 136 -18.03 4.58 -4.53
C ALA A 136 -18.29 6.09 -4.72
N GLY A 137 -17.35 6.95 -4.30
CA GLY A 137 -17.48 8.41 -4.41
C GLY A 137 -18.35 9.05 -3.32
N LEU A 138 -18.70 8.31 -2.26
CA LEU A 138 -19.46 8.86 -1.13
C LEU A 138 -18.54 9.65 -0.21
N ILE A 139 -18.93 10.88 0.10
CA ILE A 139 -18.22 11.76 1.04
C ILE A 139 -18.67 11.41 2.45
N ARG A 140 -17.72 11.01 3.30
CA ARG A 140 -17.94 10.82 4.74
C ARG A 140 -17.19 11.89 5.50
N GLU A 141 -17.89 12.65 6.33
CA GLU A 141 -17.26 13.59 7.27
C GLU A 141 -16.64 12.81 8.43
N VAL A 142 -15.39 13.09 8.73
CA VAL A 142 -14.70 12.52 9.90
C VAL A 142 -15.05 13.39 11.11
N ARG A 143 -15.80 12.84 12.04
CA ARG A 143 -16.09 13.46 13.36
C ARG A 143 -14.92 13.28 14.31
#